data_4c661618cb99f66e3f6ff159e1b419e1
#
_entry.id   4c661618cb99f66e3f6ff159e1b419e1
#
_cell.length_a   1.000
_cell.length_b   1.000
_cell.length_c   1.000
_cell.angle_alpha   90.00
_cell.angle_beta   90.00
_cell.angle_gamma   90.00
#
_symmetry.space_group_name_H-M   'P 1'
#
loop_
_entity.id
_entity.type
_entity.pdbx_description
1 polymer ?
#
loop_
_entity_poly.entity_id
_entity_poly.type
_entity_poly.pdbx_seq_one_letter_code
_entity_poly.pdbx_strand_id
1 'polypeptide(L)'
;MTDKKTDKTKRAPRTTGTNRYVPEFSDACIHSAVSDKECHFLMLFERLISAMTDIDNIDIEHIENLLIEICSMFRLSKAVTRVYKNQQEEQEGAGETLSCFDTGKEGNEILTLRTVTSVMSRATITTYMAPDEEPLTEEERSKVELVMRTVLSFVSRNRMRDIVYELAYYDEAGYPNLRNWREYLDDVVKNKRTANKLAFRYNLRHFSLINNEFGRSAGDVIMLDHYNKLKEIIGEDGMLARLGGDNFLGMCSVDKTKTVIDYLTETEAKAPKGMVVNISTSAGFFRIPSDHEVRADEIMGSIINAYRIAQTGGMDNIVFYDEEFLEKKEKSMRVQQYFPEAFERNEFIPFYQPKVNVVNGSLVGAEALCRWFHAGKIIPPAEFIPVLEQTSEICRLDFHMLECVCRDMKRWSDEGRKLIRISINFSRKHIYNAYLPETIAEIVDRYDLPHELIEIEFTESTSEVEFSDLKRMATELSNMGFSISIDDFGIGYSSLNLIKDIPWDTLKIDKSFLPDGYGKDNDMSNIMFRHVVSMTNQLGMECITEGVETIEHVNTLRSNGCDIAQGYYFDRPLPVADFEDRIAKGKYEIESQSEI
;
A
#
# COMPACT_ATOMS: atom_id res chain seq x y z
N MET A 1 25.15 -38.66 42.07
CA MET A 1 26.11 -39.50 41.37
C MET A 1 26.40 -38.90 40.03
N THR A 2 27.59 -38.35 39.95
CA THR A 2 28.52 -38.10 38.84
C THR A 2 28.07 -37.18 37.71
N ASP A 3 28.40 -35.95 37.85
CA ASP A 3 29.49 -35.17 37.20
C ASP A 3 29.97 -35.68 35.83
N LYS A 4 29.78 -34.83 34.82
CA LYS A 4 30.85 -34.56 33.84
C LYS A 4 30.66 -33.17 33.20
N LYS A 5 31.57 -32.29 33.60
CA LYS A 5 31.97 -31.06 32.92
C LYS A 5 32.46 -31.38 31.51
N THR A 6 32.07 -30.56 30.53
CA THR A 6 32.83 -30.35 29.30
C THR A 6 32.82 -28.87 28.97
N ASP A 7 33.85 -28.29 29.25
CA ASP A 7 34.82 -27.39 28.65
C ASP A 7 34.25 -26.38 27.60
N LYS A 8 34.18 -25.11 28.05
CA LYS A 8 33.99 -23.93 27.20
C LYS A 8 35.35 -23.52 26.64
N THR A 9 35.70 -23.95 25.45
CA THR A 9 36.79 -23.33 24.70
C THR A 9 36.32 -21.95 24.17
N LYS A 10 36.80 -20.91 24.83
CA LYS A 10 36.86 -19.54 24.38
C LYS A 10 37.60 -19.49 23.03
N ARG A 11 36.89 -19.14 21.94
CA ARG A 11 37.57 -18.66 20.73
C ARG A 11 37.95 -17.20 20.97
N ALA A 12 39.23 -16.94 21.02
CA ALA A 12 39.85 -15.63 21.00
C ALA A 12 39.53 -14.91 19.64
N PRO A 13 39.48 -13.58 19.62
CA PRO A 13 39.31 -12.84 18.38
C PRO A 13 40.53 -13.03 17.50
N ARG A 14 40.30 -13.40 16.22
CA ARG A 14 41.34 -13.41 15.21
C ARG A 14 41.78 -11.96 14.98
N THR A 15 42.90 -11.57 15.53
CA THR A 15 43.66 -10.43 15.06
C THR A 15 44.14 -10.75 13.65
N THR A 16 43.53 -10.10 12.66
CA THR A 16 44.12 -10.03 11.32
C THR A 16 45.38 -9.19 11.41
N GLY A 17 46.49 -9.89 11.65
CA GLY A 17 47.80 -9.31 11.45
C GLY A 17 48.00 -9.08 9.96
N THR A 18 47.84 -7.85 9.53
CA THR A 18 48.37 -7.38 8.27
C THR A 18 49.87 -7.47 8.37
N ASN A 19 50.44 -8.57 7.82
CA ASN A 19 51.85 -8.62 7.49
C ASN A 19 52.09 -7.50 6.45
N ARG A 20 52.46 -6.32 6.96
CA ARG A 20 53.10 -5.30 6.12
C ARG A 20 54.44 -5.88 5.74
N TYR A 21 54.55 -6.44 4.53
CA TYR A 21 55.79 -6.66 3.86
C TYR A 21 56.36 -5.27 3.55
N VAL A 22 57.13 -4.72 4.47
CA VAL A 22 58.04 -3.62 4.17
C VAL A 22 59.29 -4.32 3.67
N PRO A 23 59.63 -4.22 2.37
CA PRO A 23 60.94 -4.70 1.94
C PRO A 23 61.97 -3.80 2.62
N GLU A 24 62.70 -4.36 3.60
CA GLU A 24 63.96 -3.77 4.00
C GLU A 24 64.84 -3.79 2.75
N PHE A 25 64.97 -2.65 2.08
CA PHE A 25 66.05 -2.45 1.15
C PHE A 25 67.32 -2.51 1.95
N SER A 26 68.01 -3.65 1.86
CA SER A 26 69.33 -3.83 2.44
C SER A 26 70.25 -2.74 1.91
N ASP A 27 71.16 -2.28 2.77
CA ASP A 27 72.26 -1.32 2.49
C ASP A 27 73.16 -1.71 1.25
N ALA A 28 72.78 -2.73 0.50
CA ALA A 28 73.47 -3.17 -0.72
C ALA A 28 73.27 -2.25 -1.94
N CYS A 29 72.38 -1.29 -1.90
CA CYS A 29 72.23 -0.28 -2.96
C CYS A 29 73.24 0.89 -2.90
N ILE A 30 74.14 0.89 -1.92
CA ILE A 30 75.06 2.02 -1.69
C ILE A 30 76.29 1.99 -2.62
N HIS A 31 76.49 0.93 -3.42
CA HIS A 31 77.71 0.79 -4.23
C HIS A 31 77.53 0.49 -5.73
N SER A 32 76.33 0.73 -6.32
CA SER A 32 76.21 0.82 -7.77
C SER A 32 75.92 2.27 -8.16
N ALA A 33 76.56 2.77 -9.21
CA ALA A 33 76.47 4.15 -9.68
C ALA A 33 75.07 4.53 -10.27
N VAL A 34 74.03 4.40 -9.40
CA VAL A 34 72.69 4.91 -9.68
C VAL A 34 72.73 6.41 -9.38
N SER A 35 72.38 7.26 -10.31
CA SER A 35 72.36 8.71 -10.06
C SER A 35 71.36 9.06 -8.96
N ASP A 36 71.64 10.07 -8.12
CA ASP A 36 70.72 10.55 -7.07
C ASP A 36 69.30 10.81 -7.64
N LYS A 37 69.18 11.22 -8.87
CA LYS A 37 67.91 11.45 -9.58
C LYS A 37 67.13 10.14 -9.79
N GLU A 38 67.82 9.05 -10.03
CA GLU A 38 67.19 7.74 -10.26
C GLU A 38 66.67 7.13 -8.97
N CYS A 39 67.41 7.21 -7.89
CA CYS A 39 66.96 6.80 -6.57
C CYS A 39 65.76 7.62 -6.12
N HIS A 40 65.75 8.93 -6.37
CA HIS A 40 64.65 9.79 -6.00
C HIS A 40 63.37 9.46 -6.82
N PHE A 41 63.48 9.20 -8.12
CA PHE A 41 62.40 8.74 -8.95
C PHE A 41 61.79 7.42 -8.45
N LEU A 42 62.59 6.41 -8.15
CA LEU A 42 62.12 5.12 -7.69
C LEU A 42 61.37 5.24 -6.35
N MET A 43 61.87 6.06 -5.45
CA MET A 43 61.23 6.32 -4.17
C MET A 43 59.84 7.01 -4.34
N LEU A 44 59.74 8.02 -5.19
CA LEU A 44 58.48 8.71 -5.47
C LEU A 44 57.48 7.79 -6.17
N PHE A 45 57.97 6.98 -7.12
CA PHE A 45 57.13 6.06 -7.87
C PHE A 45 56.59 4.93 -7.00
N GLU A 46 57.40 4.39 -6.07
CA GLU A 46 56.94 3.41 -5.07
C GLU A 46 55.87 3.99 -4.15
N ARG A 47 56.06 5.22 -3.65
CA ARG A 47 55.07 5.95 -2.87
C ARG A 47 53.76 6.16 -3.64
N LEU A 48 53.87 6.53 -4.92
CA LEU A 48 52.72 6.70 -5.79
C LEU A 48 51.93 5.41 -5.98
N ILE A 49 52.62 4.29 -6.26
CA ILE A 49 51.98 2.96 -6.34
C ILE A 49 51.30 2.59 -5.01
N SER A 50 51.98 2.80 -3.89
CA SER A 50 51.43 2.51 -2.56
C SER A 50 50.14 3.31 -2.32
N ALA A 51 50.15 4.62 -2.60
CA ALA A 51 48.97 5.47 -2.43
C ALA A 51 47.83 5.07 -3.37
N MET A 52 48.10 4.65 -4.59
CA MET A 52 47.10 4.20 -5.57
C MET A 52 46.57 2.80 -5.32
N THR A 53 47.22 1.99 -4.49
CA THR A 53 46.81 0.61 -4.16
C THR A 53 46.10 0.47 -2.82
N ASP A 54 46.11 1.51 -1.99
CA ASP A 54 45.33 1.54 -0.75
C ASP A 54 43.85 1.72 -1.08
N ILE A 55 43.10 0.60 -1.08
CA ILE A 55 41.70 0.57 -1.48
C ILE A 55 40.79 1.20 -0.43
N ASP A 56 41.18 1.14 0.85
CA ASP A 56 40.35 1.55 1.96
C ASP A 56 40.46 3.05 2.27
N ASN A 57 41.55 3.69 1.83
CA ASN A 57 41.81 5.08 2.15
C ASN A 57 42.55 5.81 1.01
N ILE A 58 41.85 6.04 -0.11
CA ILE A 58 42.39 6.77 -1.26
C ILE A 58 42.49 8.25 -0.94
N ASP A 59 43.72 8.74 -0.73
CA ASP A 59 44.01 10.15 -0.57
C ASP A 59 44.40 10.78 -1.95
N ILE A 60 43.43 11.39 -2.60
CA ILE A 60 43.59 11.97 -3.94
C ILE A 60 44.60 13.13 -3.89
N GLU A 61 44.57 13.97 -2.87
CA GLU A 61 45.46 15.11 -2.69
C GLU A 61 46.93 14.63 -2.55
N HIS A 62 47.16 13.56 -1.82
CA HIS A 62 48.50 12.95 -1.71
C HIS A 62 48.99 12.39 -3.05
N ILE A 63 48.14 11.73 -3.81
CA ILE A 63 48.43 11.20 -5.14
C ILE A 63 48.79 12.34 -6.11
N GLU A 64 48.01 13.42 -6.11
CA GLU A 64 48.26 14.61 -6.95
C GLU A 64 49.62 15.26 -6.61
N ASN A 65 49.96 15.41 -5.33
CA ASN A 65 51.25 15.97 -4.92
C ASN A 65 52.44 15.12 -5.39
N LEU A 66 52.33 13.79 -5.28
CA LEU A 66 53.36 12.88 -5.81
C LEU A 66 53.50 12.96 -7.34
N LEU A 67 52.39 13.11 -8.05
CA LEU A 67 52.39 13.28 -9.50
C LEU A 67 53.02 14.62 -9.89
N ILE A 68 52.78 15.71 -9.15
CA ILE A 68 53.40 17.01 -9.36
C ILE A 68 54.92 16.91 -9.25
N GLU A 69 55.43 16.25 -8.19
CA GLU A 69 56.87 16.04 -8.01
C GLU A 69 57.47 15.23 -9.15
N ILE A 70 56.87 14.11 -9.54
CA ILE A 70 57.35 13.25 -10.61
C ILE A 70 57.32 13.98 -11.97
N CYS A 71 56.20 14.64 -12.31
CA CYS A 71 56.05 15.36 -13.55
C CYS A 71 57.07 16.53 -13.69
N SER A 72 57.32 17.21 -12.57
CA SER A 72 58.32 18.29 -12.50
C SER A 72 59.75 17.78 -12.74
N MET A 73 60.11 16.59 -12.24
CA MET A 73 61.43 15.96 -12.49
C MET A 73 61.69 15.73 -13.97
N PHE A 74 60.63 15.49 -14.76
CA PHE A 74 60.73 15.24 -16.22
C PHE A 74 60.39 16.46 -17.06
N ARG A 75 60.35 17.67 -16.51
CA ARG A 75 60.10 18.94 -17.22
C ARG A 75 58.76 18.95 -17.97
N LEU A 76 57.76 18.16 -17.51
CA LEU A 76 56.45 18.17 -18.12
C LEU A 76 55.74 19.50 -17.79
N SER A 77 55.04 20.07 -18.75
CA SER A 77 54.23 21.26 -18.54
C SER A 77 52.80 20.91 -18.10
N LYS A 78 52.31 19.77 -18.57
CA LYS A 78 50.92 19.33 -18.30
C LYS A 78 50.75 17.83 -18.49
N ALA A 79 49.86 17.24 -17.69
CA ALA A 79 49.35 15.87 -17.87
C ALA A 79 47.85 15.88 -17.67
N VAL A 80 47.10 15.45 -18.69
CA VAL A 80 45.63 15.50 -18.69
C VAL A 80 45.07 14.12 -18.96
N THR A 81 44.21 13.65 -18.08
CA THR A 81 43.43 12.46 -18.30
C THR A 81 42.03 12.85 -18.79
N ARG A 82 41.53 12.16 -19.81
CA ARG A 82 40.16 12.27 -20.30
C ARG A 82 39.49 10.93 -20.24
N VAL A 83 38.26 10.91 -19.70
CA VAL A 83 37.43 9.71 -19.59
C VAL A 83 36.21 9.87 -20.47
N TYR A 84 35.92 8.85 -21.27
CA TYR A 84 34.80 8.82 -22.23
C TYR A 84 33.88 7.65 -21.89
N LYS A 85 32.57 7.84 -22.00
CA LYS A 85 31.57 6.79 -21.77
C LYS A 85 31.55 5.75 -22.90
N ASN A 86 31.84 6.19 -24.14
CA ASN A 86 31.79 5.34 -25.32
C ASN A 86 32.76 5.87 -26.43
N GLN A 87 32.82 5.15 -27.55
CA GLN A 87 33.68 5.51 -28.70
C GLN A 87 33.27 6.82 -29.40
N GLN A 88 31.98 7.13 -29.36
CA GLN A 88 31.48 8.34 -30.02
C GLN A 88 31.92 9.59 -29.25
N GLU A 89 31.81 9.60 -27.92
CA GLU A 89 32.32 10.70 -27.08
C GLU A 89 33.86 10.90 -27.28
N GLU A 90 34.63 9.81 -27.45
CA GLU A 90 36.06 9.92 -27.74
C GLU A 90 36.32 10.59 -29.10
N GLN A 91 35.54 10.24 -30.15
CA GLN A 91 35.65 10.83 -31.47
C GLN A 91 35.24 12.32 -31.49
N GLU A 92 34.26 12.67 -30.70
CA GLU A 92 33.75 14.04 -30.54
C GLU A 92 34.59 14.87 -29.56
N GLY A 93 35.52 14.25 -28.83
CA GLY A 93 36.36 14.91 -27.83
C GLY A 93 35.57 15.40 -26.58
N ALA A 94 34.37 14.85 -26.38
CA ALA A 94 33.40 15.29 -25.34
C ALA A 94 33.62 14.61 -23.99
N GLY A 95 34.80 14.04 -23.73
CA GLY A 95 35.10 13.34 -22.48
C GLY A 95 35.26 14.26 -21.27
N GLU A 96 34.96 13.71 -20.09
CA GLU A 96 35.26 14.35 -18.82
C GLU A 96 36.76 14.51 -18.63
N THR A 97 37.22 15.72 -18.34
CA THR A 97 38.63 16.04 -18.20
C THR A 97 39.02 16.10 -16.74
N LEU A 98 39.99 15.26 -16.37
CA LEU A 98 40.66 15.27 -15.08
C LEU A 98 42.11 15.76 -15.28
N SER A 99 42.44 16.94 -14.76
CA SER A 99 43.79 17.45 -14.81
C SER A 99 44.64 16.79 -13.73
N CYS A 100 45.63 15.99 -14.14
CA CYS A 100 46.53 15.33 -13.19
C CYS A 100 47.71 16.24 -12.78
N PHE A 101 48.08 17.17 -13.66
CA PHE A 101 49.19 18.11 -13.47
C PHE A 101 49.08 19.24 -14.53
N ASP A 102 49.22 20.48 -14.11
CA ASP A 102 49.19 21.62 -15.02
C ASP A 102 50.02 22.80 -14.44
N THR A 103 51.08 23.20 -15.10
CA THR A 103 51.92 24.34 -14.73
C THR A 103 51.40 25.67 -15.27
N GLY A 104 50.33 25.63 -16.07
CA GLY A 104 49.84 26.80 -16.80
C GLY A 104 50.66 27.19 -18.03
N LYS A 105 51.76 26.47 -18.36
CA LYS A 105 52.54 26.70 -19.56
C LYS A 105 51.96 25.91 -20.74
N GLU A 106 51.85 26.53 -21.90
CA GLU A 106 51.52 25.81 -23.12
C GLU A 106 52.67 24.86 -23.49
N GLY A 107 52.31 23.68 -24.02
CA GLY A 107 53.28 22.66 -24.39
C GLY A 107 52.85 21.84 -25.61
N ASN A 108 53.82 21.23 -26.25
CA ASN A 108 53.61 20.27 -27.32
C ASN A 108 53.30 18.89 -26.71
N GLU A 109 52.39 18.15 -27.33
CA GLU A 109 52.10 16.76 -26.97
C GLU A 109 53.37 15.90 -27.21
N ILE A 110 53.75 15.14 -26.17
CA ILE A 110 54.92 14.25 -26.24
C ILE A 110 54.57 12.78 -26.13
N LEU A 111 53.45 12.47 -25.43
CA LEU A 111 52.99 11.09 -25.22
C LEU A 111 51.48 11.08 -25.02
N THR A 112 50.76 10.21 -25.74
CA THR A 112 49.36 9.89 -25.45
C THR A 112 49.18 8.38 -25.29
N LEU A 113 48.67 7.98 -24.13
CA LEU A 113 48.31 6.61 -23.83
C LEU A 113 46.80 6.46 -23.81
N ARG A 114 46.30 5.28 -24.22
CA ARG A 114 44.89 4.93 -24.28
C ARG A 114 44.65 3.60 -23.60
N THR A 115 43.49 3.48 -22.95
CA THR A 115 43.00 2.22 -22.43
C THR A 115 41.50 2.10 -22.68
N VAL A 116 41.02 0.86 -22.76
CA VAL A 116 39.61 0.52 -22.89
C VAL A 116 39.25 -0.39 -21.72
N THR A 117 38.24 0.00 -20.98
CA THR A 117 37.70 -0.87 -19.92
C THR A 117 36.79 -1.94 -20.50
N SER A 118 36.55 -3.02 -19.79
CA SER A 118 35.66 -4.11 -20.23
C SER A 118 34.17 -3.66 -20.39
N VAL A 119 33.80 -2.49 -19.91
CA VAL A 119 32.45 -1.91 -20.01
C VAL A 119 32.34 -0.86 -21.10
N MET A 120 33.24 -0.89 -22.09
CA MET A 120 33.28 0.05 -23.22
C MET A 120 33.68 1.51 -22.89
N SER A 121 33.88 1.88 -21.63
CA SER A 121 34.43 3.20 -21.31
C SER A 121 35.90 3.27 -21.72
N ARG A 122 36.32 4.44 -22.09
CA ARG A 122 37.68 4.68 -22.57
C ARG A 122 38.34 5.77 -21.77
N ALA A 123 39.62 5.66 -21.57
CA ALA A 123 40.40 6.72 -20.94
C ALA A 123 41.67 6.98 -21.74
N THR A 124 42.05 8.23 -21.82
CA THR A 124 43.31 8.67 -22.40
C THR A 124 44.07 9.52 -21.40
N ILE A 125 45.37 9.40 -21.38
CA ILE A 125 46.23 10.35 -20.69
C ILE A 125 47.22 10.93 -21.68
N THR A 126 47.28 12.26 -21.75
CA THR A 126 48.16 13.01 -22.66
C THR A 126 49.09 13.88 -21.84
N THR A 127 50.37 13.80 -22.12
CA THR A 127 51.41 14.62 -21.49
C THR A 127 51.99 15.62 -22.46
N TYR A 128 52.31 16.80 -21.95
CA TYR A 128 52.79 17.94 -22.70
C TYR A 128 54.09 18.44 -22.10
N MET A 129 54.96 19.02 -22.94
CA MET A 129 56.21 19.65 -22.54
C MET A 129 56.34 21.02 -23.21
N ALA A 130 56.81 22.00 -22.48
CA ALA A 130 57.02 23.33 -23.04
C ALA A 130 58.05 23.32 -24.17
N PRO A 131 57.87 24.17 -25.23
CA PRO A 131 58.74 24.15 -26.41
C PRO A 131 60.19 24.54 -26.14
N ASP A 132 60.43 25.24 -25.03
CA ASP A 132 61.75 25.74 -24.58
C ASP A 132 62.51 24.74 -23.69
N GLU A 133 61.91 23.60 -23.37
CA GLU A 133 62.53 22.56 -22.56
C GLU A 133 63.30 21.53 -23.43
N GLU A 134 64.39 20.97 -22.87
CA GLU A 134 65.14 19.89 -23.52
C GLU A 134 64.29 18.63 -23.73
N PRO A 135 64.32 17.99 -24.90
CA PRO A 135 63.61 16.77 -25.16
C PRO A 135 63.97 15.66 -24.17
N LEU A 136 62.98 14.80 -23.81
CA LEU A 136 63.21 13.64 -22.96
C LEU A 136 64.19 12.66 -23.63
N THR A 137 65.13 12.13 -22.86
CA THR A 137 65.91 10.96 -23.25
C THR A 137 65.03 9.73 -23.39
N GLU A 138 65.49 8.68 -24.10
CA GLU A 138 64.76 7.42 -24.23
C GLU A 138 64.42 6.79 -22.85
N GLU A 139 65.36 6.92 -21.92
CA GLU A 139 65.16 6.44 -20.55
C GLU A 139 64.11 7.26 -19.77
N GLU A 140 64.21 8.59 -19.83
CA GLU A 140 63.21 9.48 -19.20
C GLU A 140 61.83 9.27 -19.81
N ARG A 141 61.74 9.10 -21.12
CA ARG A 141 60.48 8.81 -21.83
C ARG A 141 59.85 7.50 -21.33
N SER A 142 60.68 6.44 -21.17
CA SER A 142 60.21 5.16 -20.63
C SER A 142 59.70 5.28 -19.20
N LYS A 143 60.34 6.09 -18.35
CA LYS A 143 59.90 6.37 -16.98
C LYS A 143 58.58 7.15 -16.94
N VAL A 144 58.45 8.19 -17.77
CA VAL A 144 57.19 8.95 -17.94
C VAL A 144 56.07 8.03 -18.42
N GLU A 145 56.34 7.18 -19.42
CA GLU A 145 55.36 6.22 -19.93
C GLU A 145 54.89 5.25 -18.80
N LEU A 146 55.81 4.74 -17.99
CA LEU A 146 55.51 3.86 -16.89
C LEU A 146 54.59 4.54 -15.85
N VAL A 147 54.91 5.76 -15.45
CA VAL A 147 54.08 6.55 -14.51
C VAL A 147 52.69 6.78 -15.08
N MET A 148 52.60 7.22 -16.34
CA MET A 148 51.33 7.54 -17.01
C MET A 148 50.47 6.28 -17.23
N ARG A 149 51.08 5.11 -17.53
CA ARG A 149 50.38 3.82 -17.55
C ARG A 149 49.80 3.46 -16.18
N THR A 150 50.55 3.71 -15.11
CA THR A 150 50.09 3.46 -13.73
C THR A 150 48.93 4.35 -13.37
N VAL A 151 48.99 5.66 -13.65
CA VAL A 151 47.91 6.61 -13.44
C VAL A 151 46.67 6.21 -14.25
N LEU A 152 46.83 5.89 -15.52
CA LEU A 152 45.75 5.49 -16.41
C LEU A 152 45.06 4.20 -15.93
N SER A 153 45.86 3.24 -15.41
CA SER A 153 45.32 2.01 -14.77
C SER A 153 44.53 2.31 -13.52
N PHE A 154 45.02 3.22 -12.68
CA PHE A 154 44.32 3.65 -11.47
C PHE A 154 42.96 4.33 -11.78
N VAL A 155 42.96 5.29 -12.70
CA VAL A 155 41.73 5.98 -13.16
C VAL A 155 40.73 4.98 -13.73
N SER A 156 41.20 4.07 -14.59
CA SER A 156 40.37 3.04 -15.22
C SER A 156 39.74 2.10 -14.18
N ARG A 157 40.51 1.70 -13.16
CA ARG A 157 40.02 0.84 -12.06
C ARG A 157 38.97 1.53 -11.21
N ASN A 158 39.19 2.79 -10.85
CA ASN A 158 38.20 3.55 -10.08
C ASN A 158 36.92 3.76 -10.87
N ARG A 159 37.03 4.14 -12.16
CA ARG A 159 35.86 4.26 -13.02
C ARG A 159 35.08 2.96 -13.17
N MET A 160 35.78 1.83 -13.32
CA MET A 160 35.16 0.51 -13.33
C MET A 160 34.38 0.22 -12.03
N ARG A 161 34.97 0.57 -10.89
CA ARG A 161 34.30 0.40 -9.59
C ARG A 161 33.03 1.23 -9.50
N ASP A 162 33.05 2.48 -9.96
CA ASP A 162 31.90 3.36 -9.96
C ASP A 162 30.78 2.83 -10.87
N ILE A 163 31.13 2.38 -12.08
CA ILE A 163 30.19 1.76 -13.02
C ILE A 163 29.57 0.47 -12.42
N VAL A 164 30.40 -0.38 -11.82
CA VAL A 164 29.91 -1.61 -11.15
C VAL A 164 28.98 -1.27 -10.00
N TYR A 165 29.29 -0.23 -9.22
CA TYR A 165 28.42 0.26 -8.17
C TYR A 165 27.08 0.77 -8.74
N GLU A 166 27.12 1.63 -9.77
CA GLU A 166 25.91 2.13 -10.42
C GLU A 166 25.04 0.97 -10.95
N LEU A 167 25.64 0.03 -11.69
CA LEU A 167 24.91 -1.13 -12.22
C LEU A 167 24.37 -2.09 -11.14
N ALA A 168 25.06 -2.17 -10.00
CA ALA A 168 24.62 -3.05 -8.92
C ALA A 168 23.48 -2.45 -8.08
N TYR A 169 23.47 -1.13 -7.88
CA TYR A 169 22.60 -0.46 -6.91
C TYR A 169 21.54 0.45 -7.52
N TYR A 170 21.61 0.72 -8.84
CA TYR A 170 20.63 1.52 -9.55
C TYR A 170 20.07 0.75 -10.75
N ASP A 171 18.85 1.08 -11.18
CA ASP A 171 18.27 0.56 -12.39
C ASP A 171 18.71 1.38 -13.63
N GLU A 172 18.29 0.96 -14.83
CA GLU A 172 18.65 1.64 -16.08
C GLU A 172 18.17 3.10 -16.16
N ALA A 173 17.16 3.47 -15.40
CA ALA A 173 16.63 4.83 -15.33
C ALA A 173 17.24 5.67 -14.20
N GLY A 174 18.20 5.11 -13.43
CA GLY A 174 18.92 5.79 -12.36
C GLY A 174 18.21 5.80 -11.01
N TYR A 175 17.16 5.03 -10.82
CA TYR A 175 16.52 4.87 -9.50
C TYR A 175 17.27 3.83 -8.67
N PRO A 176 17.44 4.04 -7.34
CA PRO A 176 17.90 3.00 -6.43
C PRO A 176 17.05 1.72 -6.59
N ASN A 177 17.73 0.58 -6.75
CA ASN A 177 17.06 -0.69 -6.97
C ASN A 177 16.85 -1.48 -5.66
N LEU A 178 16.30 -2.69 -5.74
CA LEU A 178 16.06 -3.57 -4.59
C LEU A 178 17.33 -3.88 -3.79
N ARG A 179 18.51 -3.97 -4.43
CA ARG A 179 19.76 -4.26 -3.73
C ARG A 179 20.18 -3.07 -2.86
N ASN A 180 20.05 -1.85 -3.40
CA ASN A 180 20.30 -0.63 -2.64
C ASN A 180 19.35 -0.51 -1.43
N TRP A 181 18.06 -0.81 -1.64
CA TRP A 181 17.08 -0.85 -0.56
C TRP A 181 17.47 -1.85 0.55
N ARG A 182 17.89 -3.07 0.19
CA ARG A 182 18.29 -4.09 1.18
C ARG A 182 19.49 -3.65 2.00
N GLU A 183 20.51 -3.10 1.37
CA GLU A 183 21.67 -2.58 2.12
C GLU A 183 21.29 -1.45 3.08
N TYR A 184 20.45 -0.51 2.59
CA TYR A 184 19.94 0.54 3.46
C TYR A 184 19.15 -0.03 4.65
N LEU A 185 18.26 -0.99 4.41
CA LEU A 185 17.45 -1.61 5.45
C LEU A 185 18.32 -2.36 6.46
N ASP A 186 19.29 -3.14 5.98
CA ASP A 186 20.23 -3.87 6.84
C ASP A 186 21.07 -2.91 7.69
N ASP A 187 21.51 -1.77 7.12
CA ASP A 187 22.24 -0.73 7.83
C ASP A 187 21.37 -0.06 8.90
N VAL A 188 20.12 0.27 8.60
CA VAL A 188 19.16 0.86 9.54
C VAL A 188 18.91 -0.10 10.73
N VAL A 189 18.71 -1.39 10.44
CA VAL A 189 18.49 -2.44 11.48
C VAL A 189 19.75 -2.66 12.30
N LYS A 190 20.91 -2.84 11.68
CA LYS A 190 22.20 -3.09 12.34
C LYS A 190 22.60 -1.95 13.27
N ASN A 191 22.36 -0.72 12.84
CA ASN A 191 22.70 0.48 13.62
C ASN A 191 21.56 0.94 14.55
N LYS A 192 20.51 0.10 14.74
CA LYS A 192 19.37 0.37 15.63
C LYS A 192 18.67 1.70 15.35
N ARG A 193 18.59 2.10 14.07
CA ARG A 193 17.92 3.33 13.61
C ARG A 193 16.49 3.10 13.15
N THR A 194 15.85 2.03 13.64
CA THR A 194 14.49 1.62 13.32
C THR A 194 13.42 2.42 14.07
N ALA A 195 13.78 2.99 15.22
CA ALA A 195 12.85 3.77 16.03
C ALA A 195 12.24 4.93 15.24
N ASN A 196 10.93 5.12 15.38
CA ASN A 196 10.18 6.17 14.71
C ASN A 196 10.25 6.13 13.16
N LYS A 197 10.40 4.93 12.58
CA LYS A 197 10.41 4.73 11.13
C LYS A 197 9.13 4.06 10.64
N LEU A 198 8.72 4.47 9.44
CA LEU A 198 7.62 3.91 8.66
C LEU A 198 8.19 3.36 7.36
N ALA A 199 8.02 2.06 7.13
CA ALA A 199 8.35 1.43 5.86
C ALA A 199 7.08 1.24 5.03
N PHE A 200 7.16 1.34 3.71
CA PHE A 200 6.01 1.16 2.84
C PHE A 200 6.40 0.62 1.47
N ARG A 201 5.43 -0.04 0.83
CA ARG A 201 5.48 -0.46 -0.57
C ARG A 201 4.26 0.08 -1.28
N TYR A 202 4.43 0.58 -2.51
CA TYR A 202 3.31 1.06 -3.33
C TYR A 202 3.54 0.81 -4.82
N ASN A 203 2.46 0.90 -5.59
CA ASN A 203 2.52 1.00 -7.05
C ASN A 203 1.63 2.14 -7.56
N LEU A 204 1.92 2.61 -8.77
CA LEU A 204 1.09 3.57 -9.49
C LEU A 204 0.02 2.78 -10.25
N ARG A 205 -1.26 2.96 -9.87
CA ARG A 205 -2.37 2.23 -10.50
C ARG A 205 -2.59 2.71 -11.93
N HIS A 206 -2.88 1.76 -12.81
CA HIS A 206 -3.20 2.03 -14.20
C HIS A 206 -2.12 2.81 -14.99
N PHE A 207 -0.87 2.79 -14.54
CA PHE A 207 0.23 3.52 -15.20
C PHE A 207 0.45 3.05 -16.65
N SER A 208 0.09 1.82 -16.98
CA SER A 208 0.06 1.32 -18.35
C SER A 208 -0.87 2.11 -19.28
N LEU A 209 -1.99 2.64 -18.76
CA LEU A 209 -2.91 3.50 -19.55
C LEU A 209 -2.23 4.83 -19.88
N ILE A 210 -1.52 5.43 -18.91
CA ILE A 210 -0.73 6.64 -19.13
C ILE A 210 0.31 6.42 -20.24
N ASN A 211 1.02 5.29 -20.20
CA ASN A 211 1.98 4.93 -21.23
C ASN A 211 1.34 4.70 -22.61
N ASN A 212 0.13 4.17 -22.66
CA ASN A 212 -0.61 3.97 -23.90
C ASN A 212 -1.14 5.29 -24.49
N GLU A 213 -1.57 6.21 -23.65
CA GLU A 213 -2.16 7.48 -24.06
C GLU A 213 -1.08 8.52 -24.45
N PHE A 214 -0.02 8.64 -23.65
CA PHE A 214 1.00 9.70 -23.79
C PHE A 214 2.33 9.19 -24.34
N GLY A 215 2.52 7.88 -24.46
CA GLY A 215 3.78 7.24 -24.88
C GLY A 215 4.75 7.02 -23.72
N ARG A 216 5.67 6.04 -23.88
CA ARG A 216 6.63 5.63 -22.83
C ARG A 216 7.51 6.77 -22.33
N SER A 217 8.03 7.60 -23.25
CA SER A 217 8.89 8.72 -22.85
C SER A 217 8.17 9.75 -21.99
N ALA A 218 6.86 9.95 -22.18
CA ALA A 218 6.05 10.81 -21.33
C ALA A 218 5.81 10.15 -19.95
N GLY A 219 5.55 8.85 -19.95
CA GLY A 219 5.44 8.07 -18.72
C GLY A 219 6.72 8.13 -17.87
N ASP A 220 7.90 8.05 -18.48
CA ASP A 220 9.18 8.18 -17.77
C ASP A 220 9.34 9.56 -17.11
N VAL A 221 8.92 10.64 -17.77
CA VAL A 221 8.93 12.01 -17.21
C VAL A 221 7.96 12.12 -16.02
N ILE A 222 6.75 11.58 -16.17
CA ILE A 222 5.73 11.58 -15.10
C ILE A 222 6.24 10.79 -13.89
N MET A 223 6.83 9.62 -14.12
CA MET A 223 7.38 8.77 -13.07
C MET A 223 8.54 9.46 -12.33
N LEU A 224 9.41 10.15 -13.06
CA LEU A 224 10.52 10.90 -12.48
C LEU A 224 10.02 12.08 -11.63
N ASP A 225 9.02 12.83 -12.10
CA ASP A 225 8.41 13.93 -11.32
C ASP A 225 7.78 13.41 -10.04
N HIS A 226 7.01 12.31 -10.13
CA HIS A 226 6.42 11.63 -8.97
C HIS A 226 7.50 11.17 -7.96
N TYR A 227 8.53 10.49 -8.45
CA TYR A 227 9.63 10.01 -7.61
C TYR A 227 10.33 11.15 -6.87
N ASN A 228 10.66 12.23 -7.58
CA ASN A 228 11.39 13.35 -7.01
C ASN A 228 10.57 14.07 -5.93
N LYS A 229 9.27 14.29 -6.15
CA LYS A 229 8.37 14.90 -5.17
C LYS A 229 8.26 14.03 -3.91
N LEU A 230 8.05 12.72 -4.07
CA LEU A 230 7.98 11.82 -2.92
C LEU A 230 9.32 11.73 -2.19
N LYS A 231 10.44 11.71 -2.90
CA LYS A 231 11.77 11.74 -2.30
C LYS A 231 12.01 13.01 -1.48
N GLU A 232 11.54 14.16 -1.95
CA GLU A 232 11.60 15.42 -1.22
C GLU A 232 10.77 15.37 0.08
N ILE A 233 9.55 14.81 0.02
CA ILE A 233 8.69 14.59 1.20
C ILE A 233 9.38 13.67 2.21
N ILE A 234 9.94 12.55 1.75
CA ILE A 234 10.66 11.58 2.58
C ILE A 234 11.89 12.21 3.24
N GLY A 235 12.63 13.04 2.49
CA GLY A 235 13.83 13.72 2.95
C GLY A 235 15.07 12.84 3.06
N GLU A 236 16.17 13.39 3.60
CA GLU A 236 17.48 12.75 3.63
C GLU A 236 17.55 11.53 4.58
N ASP A 237 16.76 11.53 5.65
CA ASP A 237 16.71 10.42 6.63
C ASP A 237 15.93 9.20 6.12
N GLY A 238 15.37 9.28 4.96
CA GLY A 238 14.58 8.22 4.34
C GLY A 238 15.21 7.65 3.09
N MET A 239 14.55 6.65 2.53
CA MET A 239 14.96 5.96 1.31
C MET A 239 13.75 5.72 0.42
N LEU A 240 13.94 5.87 -0.89
CA LEU A 240 12.98 5.48 -1.91
C LEU A 240 13.70 4.67 -2.98
N ALA A 241 13.20 3.48 -3.29
CA ALA A 241 13.76 2.57 -4.26
C ALA A 241 12.68 2.05 -5.22
N ARG A 242 13.06 1.74 -6.45
CA ARG A 242 12.18 1.18 -7.48
C ARG A 242 12.43 -0.32 -7.62
N LEU A 243 11.36 -1.11 -7.60
CA LEU A 243 11.44 -2.57 -7.79
C LEU A 243 11.38 -2.98 -9.27
N GLY A 244 10.96 -2.07 -10.12
CA GLY A 244 10.71 -2.27 -11.54
C GLY A 244 9.28 -1.88 -11.93
N GLY A 245 9.09 -1.46 -13.18
CA GLY A 245 7.81 -0.94 -13.65
C GLY A 245 7.35 0.25 -12.79
N ASP A 246 6.16 0.16 -12.26
CA ASP A 246 5.47 1.15 -11.44
C ASP A 246 5.50 0.84 -9.92
N ASN A 247 6.39 -0.07 -9.48
CA ASN A 247 6.47 -0.55 -8.10
C ASN A 247 7.64 0.06 -7.34
N PHE A 248 7.40 0.51 -6.11
CA PHE A 248 8.35 1.22 -5.26
C PHE A 248 8.36 0.72 -3.82
N LEU A 249 9.50 0.91 -3.15
CA LEU A 249 9.69 0.74 -1.71
C LEU A 249 10.14 2.07 -1.11
N GLY A 250 9.60 2.42 0.03
CA GLY A 250 9.99 3.63 0.76
C GLY A 250 10.14 3.42 2.25
N MET A 251 10.97 4.25 2.87
CA MET A 251 11.07 4.41 4.32
C MET A 251 11.20 5.88 4.66
N CYS A 252 10.45 6.31 5.67
CA CYS A 252 10.53 7.68 6.19
C CYS A 252 10.35 7.68 7.71
N SER A 253 10.43 8.87 8.31
CA SER A 253 10.07 9.08 9.71
C SER A 253 8.54 9.05 9.88
N VAL A 254 8.05 8.56 11.02
CA VAL A 254 6.61 8.41 11.34
C VAL A 254 5.87 9.75 11.31
N ASP A 255 6.52 10.86 11.66
CA ASP A 255 5.92 12.20 11.59
C ASP A 255 5.50 12.62 10.17
N LYS A 256 6.10 12.01 9.13
CA LYS A 256 5.77 12.25 7.72
C LYS A 256 4.62 11.36 7.19
N THR A 257 4.10 10.45 8.03
CA THR A 257 3.06 9.47 7.62
C THR A 257 1.91 10.14 6.89
N LYS A 258 1.31 11.18 7.50
CA LYS A 258 0.17 11.88 6.90
C LYS A 258 0.51 12.48 5.55
N THR A 259 1.63 13.21 5.44
CA THR A 259 2.04 13.86 4.19
C THR A 259 2.32 12.85 3.08
N VAL A 260 2.93 11.69 3.41
CA VAL A 260 3.18 10.61 2.44
C VAL A 260 1.86 9.99 1.98
N ILE A 261 0.92 9.74 2.89
CA ILE A 261 -0.41 9.18 2.56
C ILE A 261 -1.19 10.17 1.69
N ASP A 262 -1.31 11.42 2.11
CA ASP A 262 -2.03 12.45 1.36
C ASP A 262 -1.46 12.57 -0.07
N TYR A 263 -0.13 12.54 -0.20
CA TYR A 263 0.53 12.55 -1.50
C TYR A 263 0.24 11.29 -2.33
N LEU A 264 0.27 10.09 -1.74
CA LEU A 264 0.01 8.84 -2.46
C LEU A 264 -1.47 8.64 -2.81
N THR A 265 -2.40 9.27 -2.07
CA THR A 265 -3.85 9.17 -2.33
C THR A 265 -4.26 10.05 -3.50
N GLU A 266 -3.76 11.29 -3.55
CA GLU A 266 -4.12 12.29 -4.54
C GLU A 266 -2.85 12.90 -5.15
N THR A 267 -2.21 12.16 -6.06
CA THR A 267 -0.99 12.64 -6.72
C THR A 267 -1.29 13.26 -8.06
N GLU A 268 -0.91 14.53 -8.21
CA GLU A 268 -0.80 15.20 -9.49
C GLU A 268 0.64 15.18 -9.99
N ALA A 269 0.88 14.58 -11.16
CA ALA A 269 2.18 14.62 -11.82
C ALA A 269 2.12 15.43 -13.11
N LYS A 270 3.23 16.12 -13.41
CA LYS A 270 3.35 16.94 -14.62
C LYS A 270 3.74 16.08 -15.81
N ALA A 271 2.89 16.03 -16.81
CA ALA A 271 3.18 15.46 -18.10
C ALA A 271 3.88 16.49 -19.02
N PRO A 272 4.56 16.05 -20.10
CA PRO A 272 5.10 16.94 -21.13
C PRO A 272 4.03 17.91 -21.66
N LYS A 273 4.44 19.12 -22.05
CA LYS A 273 3.58 20.23 -22.50
C LYS A 273 2.67 20.85 -21.43
N GLY A 274 2.96 20.63 -20.13
CA GLY A 274 2.26 21.28 -19.03
C GLY A 274 0.92 20.67 -18.67
N MET A 275 0.57 19.49 -19.18
CA MET A 275 -0.61 18.74 -18.72
C MET A 275 -0.39 18.18 -17.33
N VAL A 276 -1.45 18.11 -16.53
CA VAL A 276 -1.46 17.48 -15.21
C VAL A 276 -2.23 16.17 -15.32
N VAL A 277 -1.63 15.11 -14.79
CA VAL A 277 -2.23 13.76 -14.76
C VAL A 277 -2.42 13.34 -13.31
N ASN A 278 -3.63 12.93 -12.97
CA ASN A 278 -3.93 12.36 -11.65
C ASN A 278 -3.49 10.90 -11.63
N ILE A 279 -2.69 10.54 -10.63
CA ILE A 279 -2.18 9.19 -10.41
C ILE A 279 -2.75 8.67 -9.11
N SER A 280 -3.44 7.55 -9.15
CA SER A 280 -3.84 6.81 -7.96
C SER A 280 -2.80 5.73 -7.62
N THR A 281 -2.67 5.41 -6.33
CA THR A 281 -1.72 4.39 -5.87
C THR A 281 -2.43 3.31 -5.07
N SER A 282 -1.80 2.13 -4.99
CA SER A 282 -2.08 1.16 -3.93
C SER A 282 -0.85 1.06 -3.04
N ALA A 283 -1.01 1.21 -1.73
CA ALA A 283 0.12 1.25 -0.82
C ALA A 283 -0.11 0.43 0.46
N GLY A 284 0.93 -0.31 0.85
CA GLY A 284 0.98 -1.01 2.13
C GLY A 284 2.06 -0.42 3.02
N PHE A 285 1.70 -0.12 4.25
CA PHE A 285 2.52 0.55 5.26
C PHE A 285 2.78 -0.36 6.45
N PHE A 286 3.96 -0.23 7.04
CA PHE A 286 4.32 -0.86 8.30
C PHE A 286 5.04 0.15 9.19
N ARG A 287 4.44 0.48 10.34
CA ARG A 287 5.10 1.26 11.38
C ARG A 287 6.02 0.33 12.15
N ILE A 288 7.32 0.58 12.09
CA ILE A 288 8.30 -0.29 12.75
C ILE A 288 8.16 -0.09 14.26
N PRO A 289 7.89 -1.16 15.03
CA PRO A 289 7.80 -1.10 16.49
C PRO A 289 9.10 -0.58 17.12
N SER A 290 8.97 0.16 18.21
CA SER A 290 10.12 0.70 18.97
C SER A 290 10.40 -0.05 20.26
N ASP A 291 9.53 -0.97 20.66
CA ASP A 291 9.55 -1.72 21.91
C ASP A 291 10.33 -3.04 21.82
N HIS A 292 10.62 -3.52 20.62
CA HIS A 292 11.40 -4.73 20.37
C HIS A 292 12.31 -4.59 19.13
N GLU A 293 13.29 -5.48 19.01
CA GLU A 293 14.18 -5.53 17.83
C GLU A 293 13.46 -6.22 16.67
N VAL A 294 13.34 -5.51 15.55
CA VAL A 294 12.69 -6.00 14.32
C VAL A 294 13.77 -6.36 13.30
N ARG A 295 13.59 -7.46 12.58
CA ARG A 295 14.51 -7.91 11.53
C ARG A 295 14.12 -7.35 10.16
N ALA A 296 15.11 -7.25 9.27
CA ALA A 296 14.87 -6.74 7.91
C ALA A 296 13.86 -7.58 7.12
N ASP A 297 13.88 -8.90 7.27
CA ASP A 297 12.91 -9.82 6.61
C ASP A 297 11.48 -9.66 7.15
N GLU A 298 11.32 -9.33 8.42
CA GLU A 298 10.04 -9.02 9.05
C GLU A 298 9.45 -7.72 8.50
N ILE A 299 10.26 -6.66 8.41
CA ILE A 299 9.83 -5.39 7.82
C ILE A 299 9.38 -5.61 6.36
N MET A 300 10.18 -6.34 5.58
CA MET A 300 9.83 -6.66 4.19
C MET A 300 8.55 -7.49 4.09
N GLY A 301 8.39 -8.50 4.93
CA GLY A 301 7.18 -9.34 4.98
C GLY A 301 5.92 -8.52 5.29
N SER A 302 6.00 -7.62 6.26
CA SER A 302 4.90 -6.77 6.71
C SER A 302 4.43 -5.82 5.61
N ILE A 303 5.34 -5.09 4.96
CA ILE A 303 4.96 -4.17 3.86
C ILE A 303 4.44 -4.89 2.62
N ILE A 304 4.96 -6.09 2.31
CA ILE A 304 4.47 -6.90 1.19
C ILE A 304 3.05 -7.40 1.47
N ASN A 305 2.77 -7.85 2.70
CA ASN A 305 1.45 -8.31 3.08
C ASN A 305 0.41 -7.18 3.05
N ALA A 306 0.73 -6.02 3.64
CA ALA A 306 -0.12 -4.84 3.58
C ALA A 306 -0.40 -4.41 2.12
N TYR A 307 0.64 -4.32 1.31
CA TYR A 307 0.51 -3.94 -0.10
C TYR A 307 -0.37 -4.92 -0.91
N ARG A 308 -0.22 -6.23 -0.71
CA ARG A 308 -1.04 -7.23 -1.40
C ARG A 308 -2.53 -7.03 -1.12
N ILE A 309 -2.88 -6.62 0.09
CA ILE A 309 -4.27 -6.37 0.46
C ILE A 309 -4.76 -5.06 -0.13
N ALA A 310 -3.94 -4.00 -0.10
CA ALA A 310 -4.26 -2.75 -0.79
C ALA A 310 -4.52 -2.95 -2.31
N GLN A 311 -3.92 -3.97 -2.92
CA GLN A 311 -4.19 -4.32 -4.33
C GLN A 311 -5.49 -5.10 -4.54
N THR A 312 -5.86 -5.95 -3.59
CA THR A 312 -7.00 -6.89 -3.73
C THR A 312 -8.26 -6.40 -3.02
N GLY A 313 -8.13 -5.51 -2.04
CA GLY A 313 -9.24 -4.93 -1.28
C GLY A 313 -9.94 -3.83 -2.09
N GLY A 314 -11.23 -4.00 -2.35
CA GLY A 314 -12.00 -3.15 -3.27
C GLY A 314 -12.20 -1.69 -2.88
N MET A 315 -12.05 -1.27 -1.62
CA MET A 315 -12.27 0.10 -1.17
C MET A 315 -11.01 0.80 -0.64
N ASP A 316 -10.14 0.10 0.10
CA ASP A 316 -8.98 0.71 0.72
C ASP A 316 -7.72 0.49 -0.12
N ASN A 317 -7.28 1.53 -0.82
CA ASN A 317 -6.03 1.51 -1.57
C ASN A 317 -4.79 1.67 -0.67
N ILE A 318 -4.98 1.98 0.62
CA ILE A 318 -3.93 2.20 1.62
C ILE A 318 -4.19 1.31 2.82
N VAL A 319 -3.24 0.43 3.15
CA VAL A 319 -3.36 -0.55 4.23
C VAL A 319 -2.17 -0.47 5.16
N PHE A 320 -2.43 -0.42 6.47
CA PHE A 320 -1.40 -0.54 7.50
C PHE A 320 -1.30 -1.98 8.01
N TYR A 321 -0.06 -2.46 8.16
CA TYR A 321 0.23 -3.71 8.85
C TYR A 321 0.51 -3.42 10.32
N ASP A 322 -0.51 -3.51 11.15
CA ASP A 322 -0.48 -3.25 12.58
C ASP A 322 -1.21 -4.37 13.36
N GLU A 323 -1.30 -4.25 14.68
CA GLU A 323 -1.98 -5.24 15.51
C GLU A 323 -3.47 -5.36 15.17
N GLU A 324 -4.15 -4.25 14.91
CA GLU A 324 -5.56 -4.23 14.50
C GLU A 324 -5.77 -5.03 13.21
N PHE A 325 -4.88 -4.83 12.26
CA PHE A 325 -4.88 -5.57 10.99
C PHE A 325 -4.65 -7.07 11.21
N LEU A 326 -3.68 -7.45 12.06
CA LEU A 326 -3.42 -8.85 12.39
C LEU A 326 -4.61 -9.51 13.08
N GLU A 327 -5.23 -8.83 14.03
CA GLU A 327 -6.44 -9.31 14.69
C GLU A 327 -7.60 -9.49 13.71
N LYS A 328 -7.82 -8.51 12.80
CA LYS A 328 -8.86 -8.59 11.78
C LYS A 328 -8.61 -9.75 10.82
N LYS A 329 -7.37 -9.97 10.43
CA LYS A 329 -6.96 -11.10 9.58
C LYS A 329 -7.14 -12.44 10.28
N GLU A 330 -6.74 -12.55 11.55
CA GLU A 330 -6.95 -13.77 12.35
C GLU A 330 -8.44 -14.07 12.53
N LYS A 331 -9.26 -13.06 12.81
CA LYS A 331 -10.73 -13.21 12.89
C LYS A 331 -11.28 -13.70 11.55
N SER A 332 -10.85 -13.12 10.44
CA SER A 332 -11.26 -13.53 9.10
C SER A 332 -10.88 -15.00 8.81
N MET A 333 -9.66 -15.39 9.14
CA MET A 333 -9.22 -16.79 8.96
C MET A 333 -10.03 -17.77 9.84
N ARG A 334 -10.33 -17.40 11.08
CA ARG A 334 -11.19 -18.21 11.97
C ARG A 334 -12.60 -18.39 11.40
N VAL A 335 -13.20 -17.31 10.89
CA VAL A 335 -14.52 -17.38 10.25
C VAL A 335 -14.49 -18.36 9.07
N GLN A 336 -13.55 -18.20 8.14
CA GLN A 336 -13.44 -19.10 6.98
C GLN A 336 -13.20 -20.56 7.37
N GLN A 337 -12.43 -20.81 8.42
CA GLN A 337 -12.13 -22.15 8.90
C GLN A 337 -13.33 -22.82 9.57
N TYR A 338 -14.08 -22.07 10.39
CA TYR A 338 -15.16 -22.65 11.19
C TYR A 338 -16.54 -22.63 10.49
N PHE A 339 -16.73 -21.74 9.51
CA PHE A 339 -18.02 -21.59 8.84
C PHE A 339 -18.60 -22.91 8.27
N PRO A 340 -17.87 -23.77 7.53
CA PRO A 340 -18.46 -24.98 6.96
C PRO A 340 -19.04 -25.91 8.04
N GLU A 341 -18.33 -26.13 9.14
CA GLU A 341 -18.77 -26.98 10.23
C GLU A 341 -19.92 -26.35 11.03
N ALA A 342 -19.84 -25.05 11.28
CA ALA A 342 -20.89 -24.29 11.98
C ALA A 342 -22.18 -24.27 11.16
N PHE A 343 -22.08 -24.16 9.84
CA PHE A 343 -23.24 -24.23 8.95
C PHE A 343 -23.93 -25.60 9.01
N GLU A 344 -23.20 -26.70 8.93
CA GLU A 344 -23.75 -28.06 9.04
C GLU A 344 -24.38 -28.34 10.40
N ARG A 345 -23.90 -27.67 11.46
CA ARG A 345 -24.44 -27.77 12.81
C ARG A 345 -25.63 -26.84 13.09
N ASN A 346 -26.08 -26.05 12.09
CA ASN A 346 -27.14 -25.04 12.21
C ASN A 346 -26.86 -24.03 13.34
N GLU A 347 -25.63 -23.56 13.46
CA GLU A 347 -25.20 -22.57 14.45
C GLU A 347 -25.63 -21.13 14.07
N PHE A 348 -26.13 -20.91 12.86
CA PHE A 348 -26.66 -19.64 12.39
C PHE A 348 -28.17 -19.61 12.59
N ILE A 349 -28.62 -18.68 13.43
CA ILE A 349 -30.02 -18.58 13.83
C ILE A 349 -30.56 -17.16 13.64
N PRO A 350 -31.85 -16.99 13.32
CA PRO A 350 -32.47 -15.68 13.24
C PRO A 350 -32.76 -15.11 14.62
N PHE A 351 -32.48 -13.82 14.81
CA PHE A 351 -33.04 -12.98 15.82
C PHE A 351 -33.94 -11.96 15.11
N TYR A 352 -35.05 -11.61 15.71
CA TYR A 352 -36.03 -10.74 15.10
C TYR A 352 -36.02 -9.36 15.77
N GLN A 353 -35.84 -8.30 15.00
CA GLN A 353 -35.95 -6.93 15.48
C GLN A 353 -37.28 -6.33 15.06
N PRO A 354 -38.15 -5.90 16.02
CA PRO A 354 -39.48 -5.40 15.71
C PRO A 354 -39.49 -4.11 14.90
N LYS A 355 -40.36 -4.06 13.88
CA LYS A 355 -40.76 -2.84 13.14
C LYS A 355 -42.08 -2.36 13.75
N VAL A 356 -42.10 -1.13 14.29
CA VAL A 356 -43.22 -0.61 15.08
C VAL A 356 -43.79 0.64 14.46
N ASN A 357 -45.10 0.72 14.35
CA ASN A 357 -45.78 1.95 13.95
C ASN A 357 -45.72 2.96 15.10
N VAL A 358 -45.06 4.08 14.90
CA VAL A 358 -44.80 5.10 15.93
C VAL A 358 -46.04 5.89 16.33
N VAL A 359 -47.14 5.87 15.52
CA VAL A 359 -48.36 6.60 15.79
C VAL A 359 -49.24 5.86 16.77
N ASN A 360 -49.43 4.53 16.57
CA ASN A 360 -50.34 3.73 17.33
C ASN A 360 -49.70 2.62 18.17
N GLY A 361 -48.39 2.44 18.05
CA GLY A 361 -47.61 1.43 18.77
C GLY A 361 -47.75 0.00 18.25
N SER A 362 -48.45 -0.24 17.13
CA SER A 362 -48.65 -1.61 16.62
C SER A 362 -47.36 -2.21 16.07
N LEU A 363 -47.17 -3.51 16.35
CA LEU A 363 -46.16 -4.33 15.72
C LEU A 363 -46.60 -4.59 14.27
N VAL A 364 -45.82 -4.08 13.27
CA VAL A 364 -46.16 -4.16 11.84
C VAL A 364 -45.33 -5.18 11.08
N GLY A 365 -44.16 -5.50 11.58
CA GLY A 365 -43.24 -6.45 10.99
C GLY A 365 -42.01 -6.67 11.87
N ALA A 366 -41.03 -7.37 11.33
CA ALA A 366 -39.70 -7.47 11.95
C ALA A 366 -38.62 -7.76 10.90
N GLU A 367 -37.40 -7.45 11.23
CA GLU A 367 -36.23 -7.83 10.47
C GLU A 367 -35.55 -9.07 11.08
N ALA A 368 -35.26 -10.08 10.25
CA ALA A 368 -34.55 -11.28 10.66
C ALA A 368 -33.04 -11.06 10.54
N LEU A 369 -32.39 -10.89 11.66
CA LEU A 369 -30.97 -10.64 11.79
C LEU A 369 -30.21 -11.92 12.17
N CYS A 370 -29.25 -12.32 11.37
CA CYS A 370 -28.44 -13.50 11.63
C CYS A 370 -27.60 -13.34 12.90
N ARG A 371 -27.54 -14.42 13.72
CA ARG A 371 -26.62 -14.55 14.83
C ARG A 371 -25.91 -15.90 14.74
N TRP A 372 -24.60 -15.88 14.88
CA TRP A 372 -23.81 -17.11 14.94
C TRP A 372 -23.61 -17.54 16.38
N PHE A 373 -24.25 -18.66 16.77
CA PHE A 373 -24.16 -19.22 18.10
C PHE A 373 -23.13 -20.33 18.17
N HIS A 374 -21.87 -19.96 18.49
CA HIS A 374 -20.74 -20.88 18.49
C HIS A 374 -20.19 -21.07 19.91
N ALA A 375 -20.00 -22.33 20.33
CA ALA A 375 -19.42 -22.70 21.63
C ALA A 375 -20.02 -21.93 22.83
N GLY A 376 -21.35 -21.73 22.82
CA GLY A 376 -22.08 -21.05 23.91
C GLY A 376 -21.98 -19.51 23.90
N LYS A 377 -21.43 -18.92 22.83
CA LYS A 377 -21.32 -17.47 22.64
C LYS A 377 -21.99 -17.03 21.34
N ILE A 378 -22.55 -15.84 21.36
CA ILE A 378 -23.04 -15.19 20.13
C ILE A 378 -21.90 -14.40 19.51
N ILE A 379 -21.54 -14.74 18.26
CA ILE A 379 -20.62 -13.99 17.42
C ILE A 379 -21.45 -12.96 16.64
N PRO A 380 -21.14 -11.66 16.75
CA PRO A 380 -21.92 -10.61 16.09
C PRO A 380 -21.72 -10.62 14.57
N PRO A 381 -22.75 -10.22 13.77
CA PRO A 381 -22.70 -10.18 12.31
C PRO A 381 -21.49 -9.42 11.75
N ALA A 382 -21.11 -8.32 12.35
CA ALA A 382 -19.96 -7.51 11.95
C ALA A 382 -18.61 -8.27 11.93
N GLU A 383 -18.52 -9.42 12.62
CA GLU A 383 -17.31 -10.24 12.62
C GLU A 383 -17.28 -11.25 11.47
N PHE A 384 -18.42 -11.75 10.99
CA PHE A 384 -18.45 -12.83 10.00
C PHE A 384 -19.08 -12.44 8.66
N ILE A 385 -20.09 -11.58 8.60
CA ILE A 385 -20.75 -11.18 7.35
C ILE A 385 -19.74 -10.60 6.33
N PRO A 386 -18.88 -9.61 6.70
CA PRO A 386 -17.92 -9.05 5.73
C PRO A 386 -16.91 -10.07 5.21
N VAL A 387 -16.62 -11.12 5.99
CA VAL A 387 -15.72 -12.20 5.58
C VAL A 387 -16.42 -13.14 4.59
N LEU A 388 -17.68 -13.50 4.83
CA LEU A 388 -18.47 -14.36 3.95
C LEU A 388 -18.83 -13.65 2.64
N GLU A 389 -19.00 -12.35 2.67
CA GLU A 389 -19.22 -11.52 1.46
C GLU A 389 -18.00 -11.47 0.53
N GLN A 390 -16.79 -11.78 0.99
CA GLN A 390 -15.63 -11.94 0.11
C GLN A 390 -15.70 -13.24 -0.72
N THR A 391 -16.53 -14.18 -0.30
CA THR A 391 -16.73 -15.48 -0.93
C THR A 391 -18.20 -15.68 -1.33
N SER A 392 -18.54 -16.80 -1.96
CA SER A 392 -19.93 -17.21 -2.23
C SER A 392 -20.64 -17.82 -1.02
N GLU A 393 -19.97 -17.98 0.12
CA GLU A 393 -20.57 -18.61 1.31
C GLU A 393 -21.69 -17.74 1.92
N ILE A 394 -21.66 -16.43 1.70
CA ILE A 394 -22.75 -15.54 2.11
C ILE A 394 -24.08 -15.94 1.45
N CYS A 395 -24.06 -16.35 0.17
CA CYS A 395 -25.28 -16.77 -0.50
C CYS A 395 -25.91 -18.04 0.12
N ARG A 396 -25.09 -18.95 0.64
CA ARG A 396 -25.58 -20.12 1.39
C ARG A 396 -26.23 -19.71 2.70
N LEU A 397 -25.63 -18.74 3.38
CA LEU A 397 -26.15 -18.20 4.63
C LEU A 397 -27.51 -17.51 4.42
N ASP A 398 -27.66 -16.69 3.36
CA ASP A 398 -28.90 -15.99 3.08
C ASP A 398 -30.05 -16.96 2.82
N PHE A 399 -29.85 -18.00 2.01
CA PHE A 399 -30.86 -19.04 1.82
C PHE A 399 -31.17 -19.83 3.11
N HIS A 400 -30.17 -20.11 3.95
CA HIS A 400 -30.38 -20.75 5.24
C HIS A 400 -31.24 -19.87 6.17
N MET A 401 -30.97 -18.55 6.19
CA MET A 401 -31.76 -17.61 6.97
C MET A 401 -33.21 -17.55 6.48
N LEU A 402 -33.43 -17.49 5.15
CA LEU A 402 -34.78 -17.56 4.58
C LEU A 402 -35.50 -18.83 5.03
N GLU A 403 -34.85 -19.99 4.96
CA GLU A 403 -35.46 -21.27 5.35
C GLU A 403 -35.77 -21.33 6.86
N CYS A 404 -34.89 -20.73 7.70
CA CYS A 404 -35.17 -20.61 9.15
C CYS A 404 -36.38 -19.72 9.40
N VAL A 405 -36.48 -18.56 8.76
CA VAL A 405 -37.63 -17.65 8.87
C VAL A 405 -38.92 -18.32 8.42
N CYS A 406 -38.92 -18.99 7.26
CA CYS A 406 -40.08 -19.73 6.77
C CYS A 406 -40.54 -20.82 7.73
N ARG A 407 -39.61 -21.53 8.35
CA ARG A 407 -39.91 -22.57 9.37
C ARG A 407 -40.55 -21.96 10.61
N ASP A 408 -40.06 -20.85 11.11
CA ASP A 408 -40.64 -20.17 12.26
C ASP A 408 -42.01 -19.60 11.92
N MET A 409 -42.19 -18.94 10.77
CA MET A 409 -43.50 -18.44 10.34
C MET A 409 -44.53 -19.54 10.12
N LYS A 410 -44.13 -20.68 9.54
CA LYS A 410 -45.03 -21.85 9.44
C LYS A 410 -45.46 -22.33 10.79
N ARG A 411 -44.56 -22.46 11.77
CA ARG A 411 -44.88 -22.84 13.12
C ARG A 411 -45.86 -21.83 13.78
N TRP A 412 -45.65 -20.52 13.61
CA TRP A 412 -46.55 -19.49 14.08
C TRP A 412 -47.95 -19.59 13.47
N SER A 413 -48.03 -19.88 12.16
CA SER A 413 -49.27 -20.12 11.45
C SER A 413 -50.00 -21.34 12.01
N ASP A 414 -49.31 -22.45 12.18
CA ASP A 414 -49.87 -23.71 12.70
C ASP A 414 -50.34 -23.58 14.16
N GLU A 415 -49.70 -22.70 14.95
CA GLU A 415 -50.10 -22.32 16.30
C GLU A 415 -51.25 -21.28 16.32
N GLY A 416 -51.73 -20.81 15.17
CA GLY A 416 -52.79 -19.81 15.05
C GLY A 416 -52.36 -18.39 15.48
N ARG A 417 -51.09 -18.08 15.50
CA ARG A 417 -50.59 -16.74 15.75
C ARG A 417 -50.82 -15.86 14.54
N LYS A 418 -50.97 -14.56 14.75
CA LYS A 418 -51.02 -13.59 13.67
C LYS A 418 -49.67 -13.53 12.96
N LEU A 419 -49.64 -13.82 11.67
CA LEU A 419 -48.46 -13.61 10.86
C LEU A 419 -48.28 -12.11 10.58
N ILE A 420 -47.04 -11.69 10.56
CA ILE A 420 -46.60 -10.33 10.20
C ILE A 420 -45.46 -10.43 9.16
N ARG A 421 -45.23 -9.36 8.43
CA ARG A 421 -44.17 -9.33 7.42
C ARG A 421 -42.78 -9.42 8.06
N ILE A 422 -41.93 -10.32 7.55
CA ILE A 422 -40.57 -10.50 8.01
C ILE A 422 -39.62 -10.17 6.86
N SER A 423 -38.69 -9.24 7.10
CA SER A 423 -37.66 -8.91 6.15
C SER A 423 -36.37 -9.72 6.39
N ILE A 424 -35.68 -10.02 5.30
CA ILE A 424 -34.49 -10.85 5.27
C ILE A 424 -33.48 -10.19 4.34
N ASN A 425 -32.26 -9.99 4.83
CA ASN A 425 -31.13 -9.44 4.07
C ASN A 425 -30.61 -10.44 3.04
N PHE A 426 -30.43 -9.99 1.81
CA PHE A 426 -29.78 -10.74 0.74
C PHE A 426 -28.56 -9.99 0.21
N SER A 427 -27.42 -10.67 0.26
CA SER A 427 -26.16 -10.11 -0.26
C SER A 427 -26.23 -9.88 -1.78
N ARG A 428 -25.58 -8.83 -2.23
CA ARG A 428 -25.43 -8.54 -3.68
C ARG A 428 -24.70 -9.62 -4.46
N LYS A 429 -24.00 -10.53 -3.81
CA LYS A 429 -23.42 -11.68 -4.48
C LYS A 429 -24.45 -12.50 -5.27
N HIS A 430 -25.72 -12.39 -4.88
CA HIS A 430 -26.83 -13.01 -5.60
C HIS A 430 -27.18 -12.36 -6.94
N ILE A 431 -26.77 -11.11 -7.20
CA ILE A 431 -27.12 -10.37 -8.43
C ILE A 431 -26.76 -11.15 -9.70
N TYR A 432 -25.69 -11.92 -9.65
CA TYR A 432 -25.25 -12.77 -10.78
C TYR A 432 -26.01 -14.11 -10.89
N ASN A 433 -26.91 -14.42 -9.94
CA ASN A 433 -27.72 -15.62 -9.98
C ASN A 433 -29.06 -15.33 -10.66
N ALA A 434 -29.19 -15.73 -11.93
CA ALA A 434 -30.40 -15.53 -12.71
C ALA A 434 -31.63 -16.26 -12.15
N TYR A 435 -31.45 -17.29 -11.34
CA TYR A 435 -32.52 -18.12 -10.76
C TYR A 435 -32.82 -17.77 -9.30
N LEU A 436 -32.35 -16.63 -8.80
CA LEU A 436 -32.60 -16.24 -7.41
C LEU A 436 -34.09 -16.10 -7.09
N PRO A 437 -34.93 -15.40 -7.92
CA PRO A 437 -36.36 -15.25 -7.64
C PRO A 437 -37.11 -16.58 -7.53
N GLU A 438 -36.85 -17.48 -8.46
CA GLU A 438 -37.46 -18.83 -8.45
C GLU A 438 -37.02 -19.64 -7.23
N THR A 439 -35.73 -19.57 -6.87
CA THR A 439 -35.21 -20.28 -5.70
C THR A 439 -35.85 -19.78 -4.39
N ILE A 440 -36.03 -18.46 -4.26
CA ILE A 440 -36.73 -17.87 -3.11
C ILE A 440 -38.17 -18.35 -3.07
N ALA A 441 -38.90 -18.29 -4.21
CA ALA A 441 -40.28 -18.72 -4.31
C ALA A 441 -40.41 -20.23 -3.95
N GLU A 442 -39.56 -21.11 -4.50
CA GLU A 442 -39.54 -22.54 -4.17
C GLU A 442 -39.33 -22.81 -2.67
N ILE A 443 -38.51 -22.00 -2.00
CA ILE A 443 -38.29 -22.15 -0.55
C ILE A 443 -39.57 -21.75 0.20
N VAL A 444 -40.16 -20.58 -0.10
CA VAL A 444 -41.33 -20.05 0.60
C VAL A 444 -42.58 -20.94 0.36
N ASP A 445 -42.77 -21.41 -0.88
CA ASP A 445 -43.89 -22.29 -1.27
C ASP A 445 -43.85 -23.63 -0.54
N ARG A 446 -42.68 -24.19 -0.20
CA ARG A 446 -42.54 -25.41 0.60
C ARG A 446 -43.19 -25.29 2.00
N TYR A 447 -43.35 -24.07 2.50
CA TYR A 447 -43.93 -23.79 3.80
C TYR A 447 -45.38 -23.25 3.74
N ASP A 448 -45.99 -23.22 2.55
CA ASP A 448 -47.34 -22.67 2.32
C ASP A 448 -47.50 -21.23 2.89
N LEU A 449 -46.52 -20.37 2.71
CA LEU A 449 -46.55 -19.00 3.21
C LEU A 449 -46.93 -18.01 2.11
N PRO A 450 -47.73 -16.96 2.43
CA PRO A 450 -47.99 -15.88 1.52
C PRO A 450 -46.69 -15.10 1.22
N HIS A 451 -46.37 -14.92 -0.09
CA HIS A 451 -45.16 -14.20 -0.54
C HIS A 451 -45.11 -12.77 0.01
N GLU A 452 -46.24 -12.09 0.10
CA GLU A 452 -46.39 -10.74 0.63
C GLU A 452 -45.91 -10.55 2.08
N LEU A 453 -45.77 -11.66 2.84
CA LEU A 453 -45.24 -11.63 4.20
C LEU A 453 -43.73 -11.84 4.28
N ILE A 454 -43.07 -12.04 3.15
CA ILE A 454 -41.60 -12.10 3.04
C ILE A 454 -41.12 -10.84 2.31
N GLU A 455 -40.24 -10.10 2.97
CA GLU A 455 -39.62 -8.91 2.42
C GLU A 455 -38.14 -9.18 2.17
N ILE A 456 -37.66 -8.94 0.95
CA ILE A 456 -36.27 -9.14 0.57
C ILE A 456 -35.54 -7.80 0.59
N GLU A 457 -34.52 -7.66 1.44
CA GLU A 457 -33.76 -6.44 1.62
C GLU A 457 -32.46 -6.47 0.81
N PHE A 458 -32.21 -5.42 0.02
CA PHE A 458 -30.98 -5.20 -0.72
C PHE A 458 -30.33 -3.90 -0.30
N THR A 459 -29.01 -3.89 -0.11
CA THR A 459 -28.28 -2.67 0.25
C THR A 459 -28.12 -1.70 -0.95
N GLU A 460 -28.03 -0.40 -0.68
CA GLU A 460 -28.04 0.69 -1.66
C GLU A 460 -26.88 0.72 -2.66
N SER A 461 -25.65 0.38 -2.24
CA SER A 461 -24.43 0.62 -3.04
C SER A 461 -24.33 -0.31 -4.26
N THR A 462 -24.61 0.15 -5.47
CA THR A 462 -24.55 -0.61 -6.73
C THR A 462 -23.67 0.10 -7.76
N SER A 463 -22.86 -0.68 -8.50
CA SER A 463 -22.18 -0.18 -9.69
C SER A 463 -23.17 -0.07 -10.87
N GLU A 464 -22.86 0.75 -11.89
CA GLU A 464 -23.71 0.87 -13.08
C GLU A 464 -23.96 -0.47 -13.81
N VAL A 465 -23.01 -1.40 -13.73
CA VAL A 465 -23.11 -2.72 -14.36
C VAL A 465 -24.10 -3.61 -13.59
N GLU A 466 -24.12 -3.54 -12.27
CA GLU A 466 -24.99 -4.35 -11.41
C GLU A 466 -26.42 -3.83 -11.37
N PHE A 467 -26.65 -2.58 -11.75
CA PHE A 467 -27.97 -1.94 -11.73
C PHE A 467 -29.01 -2.68 -12.58
N SER A 468 -28.65 -3.10 -13.79
CA SER A 468 -29.58 -3.79 -14.70
C SER A 468 -30.02 -5.14 -14.16
N ASP A 469 -29.10 -5.88 -13.54
CA ASP A 469 -29.38 -7.20 -12.97
C ASP A 469 -30.20 -7.08 -11.69
N LEU A 470 -29.90 -6.11 -10.82
CA LEU A 470 -30.69 -5.82 -9.63
C LEU A 470 -32.14 -5.41 -10.01
N LYS A 471 -32.30 -4.55 -11.02
CA LYS A 471 -33.62 -4.14 -11.52
C LYS A 471 -34.43 -5.32 -12.02
N ARG A 472 -33.82 -6.20 -12.83
CA ARG A 472 -34.49 -7.41 -13.33
C ARG A 472 -34.95 -8.29 -12.18
N MET A 473 -34.05 -8.61 -11.25
CA MET A 473 -34.30 -9.47 -10.11
C MET A 473 -35.39 -8.93 -9.18
N ALA A 474 -35.30 -7.64 -8.83
CA ALA A 474 -36.31 -6.99 -8.02
C ALA A 474 -37.68 -6.96 -8.71
N THR A 475 -37.73 -6.71 -10.03
CA THR A 475 -38.98 -6.76 -10.80
C THR A 475 -39.59 -8.17 -10.83
N GLU A 476 -38.77 -9.21 -11.00
CA GLU A 476 -39.23 -10.60 -10.98
C GLU A 476 -39.79 -10.99 -9.61
N LEU A 477 -39.11 -10.67 -8.51
CA LEU A 477 -39.59 -10.90 -7.15
C LEU A 477 -40.91 -10.16 -6.85
N SER A 478 -41.02 -8.90 -7.24
CA SER A 478 -42.25 -8.11 -7.09
C SER A 478 -43.40 -8.73 -7.89
N ASN A 479 -43.17 -9.21 -9.13
CA ASN A 479 -44.17 -9.90 -9.92
C ASN A 479 -44.64 -11.24 -9.32
N MET A 480 -43.79 -11.89 -8.52
CA MET A 480 -44.13 -13.09 -7.75
C MET A 480 -44.87 -12.77 -6.43
N GLY A 481 -45.02 -11.49 -6.09
CA GLY A 481 -45.75 -11.02 -4.90
C GLY A 481 -44.90 -10.85 -3.65
N PHE A 482 -43.57 -10.90 -3.74
CA PHE A 482 -42.68 -10.57 -2.64
C PHE A 482 -42.58 -9.06 -2.43
N SER A 483 -42.48 -8.63 -1.18
CA SER A 483 -42.10 -7.26 -0.86
C SER A 483 -40.59 -7.06 -1.04
N ILE A 484 -40.19 -5.87 -1.52
CA ILE A 484 -38.77 -5.56 -1.76
C ILE A 484 -38.42 -4.26 -1.06
N SER A 485 -37.31 -4.25 -0.33
CA SER A 485 -36.82 -3.05 0.34
C SER A 485 -35.38 -2.69 -0.03
N ILE A 486 -35.15 -1.38 -0.06
CA ILE A 486 -33.79 -0.82 -0.15
C ILE A 486 -33.31 -0.47 1.25
N ASP A 487 -32.15 -1.00 1.62
CA ASP A 487 -31.55 -0.85 2.95
C ASP A 487 -30.36 0.12 2.93
N ASP A 488 -29.99 0.63 4.11
CA ASP A 488 -28.86 1.55 4.34
C ASP A 488 -28.91 2.84 3.53
N PHE A 489 -30.14 3.36 3.20
CA PHE A 489 -30.27 4.56 2.40
C PHE A 489 -29.62 5.76 3.09
N GLY A 490 -28.59 6.32 2.40
CA GLY A 490 -27.87 7.50 2.84
C GLY A 490 -26.43 7.29 3.30
N ILE A 491 -25.98 6.07 3.49
CA ILE A 491 -24.58 5.79 3.86
C ILE A 491 -23.66 5.94 2.65
N GLY A 492 -24.15 5.68 1.43
CA GLY A 492 -23.37 5.67 0.20
C GLY A 492 -23.65 6.83 -0.76
N TYR A 493 -23.16 6.72 -1.99
CA TYR A 493 -23.50 7.61 -3.10
C TYR A 493 -24.85 7.16 -3.72
N SER A 494 -25.96 7.49 -3.04
CA SER A 494 -27.30 7.12 -3.48
C SER A 494 -27.60 7.68 -4.87
N SER A 495 -27.80 6.81 -5.84
CA SER A 495 -28.33 7.22 -7.12
C SER A 495 -29.86 7.31 -7.02
N LEU A 496 -30.43 8.51 -7.18
CA LEU A 496 -31.88 8.69 -7.29
C LEU A 496 -32.50 7.82 -8.43
N ASN A 497 -31.68 7.38 -9.38
CA ASN A 497 -32.10 6.44 -10.42
C ASN A 497 -32.45 5.06 -9.85
N LEU A 498 -31.77 4.62 -8.79
CA LEU A 498 -32.08 3.37 -8.10
C LEU A 498 -33.49 3.37 -7.53
N ILE A 499 -33.89 4.47 -6.89
CA ILE A 499 -35.23 4.63 -6.33
C ILE A 499 -36.28 4.73 -7.44
N LYS A 500 -35.98 5.44 -8.52
CA LYS A 500 -36.95 5.71 -9.59
C LYS A 500 -37.24 4.47 -10.44
N ASP A 501 -36.27 3.66 -10.74
CA ASP A 501 -36.31 2.67 -11.81
C ASP A 501 -36.57 1.22 -11.31
N ILE A 502 -36.53 0.99 -10.00
CA ILE A 502 -36.81 -0.32 -9.37
C ILE A 502 -38.11 -0.21 -8.55
N PRO A 503 -38.98 -1.23 -8.60
CA PRO A 503 -40.27 -1.23 -7.89
C PRO A 503 -40.10 -1.56 -6.41
N TRP A 504 -39.54 -0.63 -5.65
CA TRP A 504 -39.39 -0.78 -4.20
C TRP A 504 -40.72 -0.61 -3.47
N ASP A 505 -41.01 -1.50 -2.49
CA ASP A 505 -42.14 -1.36 -1.59
C ASP A 505 -41.76 -0.55 -0.36
N THR A 506 -40.50 -0.68 0.10
CA THR A 506 -40.02 -0.06 1.34
C THR A 506 -38.66 0.61 1.14
N LEU A 507 -38.47 1.78 1.76
CA LEU A 507 -37.19 2.46 1.88
C LEU A 507 -36.82 2.54 3.35
N LYS A 508 -35.64 1.99 3.74
CA LYS A 508 -35.11 2.03 5.09
C LYS A 508 -34.06 3.14 5.19
N ILE A 509 -34.34 4.13 6.03
CA ILE A 509 -33.45 5.27 6.28
C ILE A 509 -32.52 4.91 7.45
N ASP A 510 -31.20 4.91 7.18
CA ASP A 510 -30.18 4.67 8.20
C ASP A 510 -30.17 5.76 9.29
N LYS A 511 -29.77 5.39 10.49
CA LYS A 511 -29.68 6.27 11.65
C LYS A 511 -28.79 7.50 11.44
N SER A 512 -27.81 7.48 10.51
CA SER A 512 -26.96 8.62 10.20
C SER A 512 -27.72 9.80 9.62
N PHE A 513 -28.93 9.55 9.07
CA PHE A 513 -29.86 10.57 8.60
C PHE A 513 -30.81 11.10 9.69
N LEU A 514 -30.89 10.45 10.85
CA LEU A 514 -31.68 10.92 11.96
C LEU A 514 -31.08 12.21 12.54
N PRO A 515 -31.85 13.30 12.66
CA PRO A 515 -31.36 14.53 13.28
C PRO A 515 -31.10 14.35 14.79
N ASP A 516 -30.00 14.92 15.29
CA ASP A 516 -29.58 14.88 16.70
C ASP A 516 -30.45 15.69 17.68
N GLY A 517 -31.69 15.99 17.37
CA GLY A 517 -32.56 16.70 18.31
C GLY A 517 -33.88 17.20 17.73
N TYR A 518 -34.92 17.07 18.55
CA TYR A 518 -36.26 17.57 18.24
C TYR A 518 -36.29 19.10 18.32
N GLY A 519 -36.95 19.75 17.34
CA GLY A 519 -37.24 21.20 17.38
C GLY A 519 -36.24 22.14 16.69
N LYS A 520 -35.25 21.62 15.97
CA LYS A 520 -34.35 22.44 15.13
C LYS A 520 -34.82 22.39 13.65
N ASP A 521 -35.96 23.00 13.36
CA ASP A 521 -36.61 22.97 12.03
C ASP A 521 -35.73 23.46 10.86
N ASN A 522 -34.67 24.20 11.13
CA ASN A 522 -33.77 24.76 10.12
C ASN A 522 -32.39 24.05 10.10
N ASP A 523 -32.21 22.94 10.81
CA ASP A 523 -30.98 22.16 10.69
C ASP A 523 -30.98 21.39 9.36
N MET A 524 -29.83 21.38 8.68
CA MET A 524 -29.67 20.72 7.38
C MET A 524 -30.11 19.25 7.43
N SER A 525 -29.76 18.54 8.51
CA SER A 525 -30.14 17.12 8.72
C SER A 525 -31.67 16.95 8.77
N ASN A 526 -32.38 17.84 9.47
CA ASN A 526 -33.84 17.82 9.55
C ASN A 526 -34.52 18.12 8.21
N ILE A 527 -33.96 19.07 7.47
CA ILE A 527 -34.42 19.40 6.11
C ILE A 527 -34.26 18.20 5.18
N MET A 528 -33.07 17.57 5.19
CA MET A 528 -32.78 16.40 4.37
C MET A 528 -33.69 15.23 4.71
N PHE A 529 -33.82 14.88 5.99
CA PHE A 529 -34.68 13.81 6.48
C PHE A 529 -36.12 14.01 6.02
N ARG A 530 -36.69 15.22 6.24
CA ARG A 530 -38.05 15.57 5.82
C ARG A 530 -38.28 15.38 4.33
N HIS A 531 -37.30 15.78 3.51
CA HIS A 531 -37.43 15.67 2.05
C HIS A 531 -37.35 14.21 1.60
N VAL A 532 -36.51 13.39 2.22
CA VAL A 532 -36.43 11.94 1.94
C VAL A 532 -37.74 11.26 2.31
N VAL A 533 -38.30 11.49 3.50
CA VAL A 533 -39.59 10.95 3.93
C VAL A 533 -40.71 11.39 3.00
N SER A 534 -40.75 12.69 2.65
CA SER A 534 -41.76 13.23 1.72
C SER A 534 -41.65 12.59 0.33
N MET A 535 -40.47 12.42 -0.18
CA MET A 535 -40.22 11.75 -1.47
C MET A 535 -40.72 10.30 -1.43
N THR A 536 -40.35 9.53 -0.40
CA THR A 536 -40.77 8.14 -0.23
C THR A 536 -42.27 8.00 -0.20
N ASN A 537 -42.96 8.83 0.60
CA ASN A 537 -44.44 8.86 0.68
C ASN A 537 -45.10 9.24 -0.66
N GLN A 538 -44.54 10.20 -1.41
CA GLN A 538 -45.07 10.59 -2.72
C GLN A 538 -44.90 9.52 -3.80
N LEU A 539 -43.86 8.68 -3.67
CA LEU A 539 -43.63 7.52 -4.55
C LEU A 539 -44.50 6.31 -4.16
N GLY A 540 -45.27 6.39 -3.05
CA GLY A 540 -46.14 5.33 -2.58
C GLY A 540 -45.39 4.16 -1.87
N MET A 541 -44.16 4.42 -1.44
CA MET A 541 -43.32 3.43 -0.70
C MET A 541 -43.51 3.59 0.79
N GLU A 542 -43.41 2.50 1.53
CA GLU A 542 -43.28 2.56 3.00
C GLU A 542 -41.91 3.17 3.39
N CYS A 543 -41.92 4.06 4.39
CA CYS A 543 -40.71 4.64 4.94
C CYS A 543 -40.45 4.06 6.32
N ILE A 544 -39.29 3.41 6.52
CA ILE A 544 -38.84 2.88 7.81
C ILE A 544 -37.58 3.63 8.21
N THR A 545 -37.53 4.11 9.46
CA THR A 545 -36.30 4.69 9.99
C THR A 545 -35.67 3.73 11.01
N GLU A 546 -34.38 3.48 10.81
CA GLU A 546 -33.58 2.61 11.65
C GLU A 546 -32.84 3.36 12.76
N GLY A 547 -32.32 2.59 13.74
CA GLY A 547 -31.52 3.13 14.83
C GLY A 547 -32.25 4.11 15.74
N VAL A 548 -33.57 3.97 15.87
CA VAL A 548 -34.38 4.78 16.80
C VAL A 548 -34.11 4.36 18.24
N GLU A 549 -33.48 5.25 19.03
CA GLU A 549 -32.99 4.95 20.36
C GLU A 549 -33.69 5.77 21.46
N THR A 550 -34.31 6.91 21.11
CA THR A 550 -34.90 7.84 22.09
C THR A 550 -36.31 8.28 21.71
N ILE A 551 -37.03 8.84 22.67
CA ILE A 551 -38.38 9.40 22.43
C ILE A 551 -38.32 10.64 21.51
N GLU A 552 -37.22 11.38 21.54
CA GLU A 552 -36.96 12.51 20.64
C GLU A 552 -36.91 12.05 19.18
N HIS A 553 -36.27 10.90 18.92
CA HIS A 553 -36.28 10.29 17.58
C HIS A 553 -37.70 9.94 17.17
N VAL A 554 -38.48 9.29 18.03
CA VAL A 554 -39.90 8.95 17.77
C VAL A 554 -40.70 10.20 17.42
N ASN A 555 -40.54 11.28 18.19
CA ASN A 555 -41.23 12.55 17.95
C ASN A 555 -40.79 13.21 16.62
N THR A 556 -39.53 13.12 16.28
CA THR A 556 -39.02 13.58 14.98
C THR A 556 -39.65 12.81 13.82
N LEU A 557 -39.77 11.49 13.92
CA LEU A 557 -40.44 10.66 12.92
C LEU A 557 -41.91 11.07 12.74
N ARG A 558 -42.66 11.15 13.83
CA ARG A 558 -44.06 11.56 13.84
C ARG A 558 -44.29 12.92 13.17
N SER A 559 -43.44 13.92 13.51
CA SER A 559 -43.58 15.28 12.96
C SER A 559 -43.23 15.34 11.47
N ASN A 560 -42.47 14.42 10.93
CA ASN A 560 -42.10 14.36 9.53
C ASN A 560 -42.91 13.36 8.70
N GLY A 561 -43.87 12.63 9.31
CA GLY A 561 -44.74 11.67 8.62
C GLY A 561 -44.04 10.35 8.26
N CYS A 562 -43.04 9.96 9.02
CA CYS A 562 -42.46 8.63 8.98
C CYS A 562 -43.12 7.77 10.06
N ASP A 563 -43.95 6.81 9.63
CA ASP A 563 -44.85 6.11 10.53
C ASP A 563 -44.25 4.82 11.15
N ILE A 564 -43.16 4.28 10.55
CA ILE A 564 -42.58 3.02 10.99
C ILE A 564 -41.15 3.24 11.44
N ALA A 565 -40.83 2.65 12.57
CA ALA A 565 -39.50 2.73 13.17
C ALA A 565 -38.98 1.36 13.61
N GLN A 566 -37.66 1.22 13.55
CA GLN A 566 -36.90 0.10 14.06
C GLN A 566 -35.75 0.63 14.93
N GLY A 567 -35.53 0.09 16.12
CA GLY A 567 -34.45 0.52 16.99
C GLY A 567 -34.58 0.11 18.44
N TYR A 568 -33.51 0.41 19.21
CA TYR A 568 -33.38 0.00 20.59
C TYR A 568 -34.35 0.71 21.55
N TYR A 569 -35.04 1.74 21.10
CA TYR A 569 -36.14 2.34 21.85
C TYR A 569 -37.27 1.34 22.08
N PHE A 570 -37.55 0.45 21.12
CA PHE A 570 -38.56 -0.60 21.23
C PHE A 570 -37.94 -1.89 21.77
N ASP A 571 -37.09 -2.53 20.99
CA ASP A 571 -36.34 -3.71 21.38
C ASP A 571 -35.02 -3.83 20.62
N ARG A 572 -34.07 -4.51 21.23
CA ARG A 572 -32.92 -5.06 20.51
C ARG A 572 -33.38 -6.29 19.71
N PRO A 573 -32.59 -6.80 18.74
CA PRO A 573 -32.91 -8.08 18.12
C PRO A 573 -33.16 -9.18 19.15
N LEU A 574 -34.34 -9.77 19.11
CA LEU A 574 -34.83 -10.73 20.08
C LEU A 574 -34.66 -12.17 19.60
N PRO A 575 -34.30 -13.13 20.45
CA PRO A 575 -34.43 -14.54 20.15
C PRO A 575 -35.89 -14.89 19.80
N VAL A 576 -36.10 -15.97 19.05
CA VAL A 576 -37.40 -16.40 18.55
C VAL A 576 -38.47 -16.44 19.67
N ALA A 577 -38.17 -17.04 20.82
CA ALA A 577 -39.12 -17.17 21.93
C ALA A 577 -39.57 -15.81 22.50
N ASP A 578 -38.64 -14.87 22.67
CA ASP A 578 -38.95 -13.53 23.18
C ASP A 578 -39.74 -12.70 22.12
N PHE A 579 -39.45 -12.91 20.83
CA PHE A 579 -40.21 -12.28 19.77
C PHE A 579 -41.65 -12.81 19.63
N GLU A 580 -41.88 -14.10 19.90
CA GLU A 580 -43.20 -14.71 19.95
C GLU A 580 -44.09 -14.05 21.01
N ASP A 581 -43.51 -13.65 22.15
CA ASP A 581 -44.22 -12.88 23.18
C ASP A 581 -44.60 -11.48 22.66
N ARG A 582 -43.77 -10.88 21.79
CA ARG A 582 -44.12 -9.60 21.18
C ARG A 582 -45.23 -9.74 20.13
N ILE A 583 -45.22 -10.80 19.31
CA ILE A 583 -46.34 -11.12 18.43
C ILE A 583 -47.65 -11.27 19.19
N ALA A 584 -47.62 -11.99 20.32
CA ALA A 584 -48.80 -12.20 21.14
C ALA A 584 -49.38 -10.90 21.76
N LYS A 585 -48.51 -9.96 22.17
CA LYS A 585 -48.88 -8.63 22.66
C LYS A 585 -49.34 -7.71 21.52
N GLY A 586 -48.75 -7.78 20.36
CA GLY A 586 -49.08 -7.05 19.14
C GLY A 586 -48.93 -5.53 19.21
N LYS A 587 -48.52 -4.99 20.36
CA LYS A 587 -48.45 -3.53 20.56
C LYS A 587 -47.36 -3.15 21.58
N TYR A 588 -46.74 -2.00 21.33
CA TYR A 588 -45.79 -1.32 22.20
C TYR A 588 -46.45 -0.09 22.85
N GLU A 589 -46.15 0.14 24.13
CA GLU A 589 -46.50 1.38 24.79
C GLU A 589 -45.49 2.46 24.40
N ILE A 590 -45.96 3.51 23.77
CA ILE A 590 -45.15 4.66 23.38
C ILE A 590 -45.63 5.84 24.24
N GLU A 591 -44.70 6.49 24.92
CA GLU A 591 -45.02 7.68 25.71
C GLU A 591 -45.75 8.71 24.86
N SER A 592 -46.94 9.14 25.34
CA SER A 592 -47.64 10.24 24.70
C SER A 592 -46.95 11.54 25.06
N GLN A 593 -46.80 12.46 24.09
CA GLN A 593 -46.45 13.84 24.43
C GLN A 593 -47.48 14.35 25.44
N SER A 594 -47.09 14.52 26.70
CA SER A 594 -47.81 15.42 27.60
C SER A 594 -47.64 16.81 26.98
N GLU A 595 -48.77 17.43 26.58
CA GLU A 595 -48.86 18.80 26.11
C GLU A 595 -47.98 19.71 27.02
N ILE A 596 -46.93 20.27 26.45
CA ILE A 596 -46.18 21.40 27.03
C ILE A 596 -46.61 22.64 26.29
#